data_f5ce3b3bc0870ecbcbc8312998da274f
#
_entry.id   f5ce3b3bc0870ecbcbc8312998da274f
#
_cell.length_a   1.000
_cell.length_b   1.000
_cell.length_c   1.000
_cell.angle_alpha   90.00
_cell.angle_beta   90.00
_cell.angle_gamma   90.00
#
_symmetry.space_group_name_H-M   'P 1'
#
loop_
_entity.id
_entity.type
_entity.pdbx_description
1 polymer ?
#
loop_
_entity_poly.entity_id
_entity_poly.type
_entity_poly.pdbx_seq_one_letter_code
_entity_poly.pdbx_strand_id
1 'polypeptide(L)'
;MTITILSETAKLNNQPIQQKPLSFDEFLDRYGGDNRYELIDGEVFDLEPTGSHEEVAAFITTKICVQIDLIGLPWFVLQRGLLRPENIGMTAFRPDVAVIDRSQLTKEMYWSEQSILTLGSSIKFVTEVVSGNWQNDYSRKVEDYAVLGIPEYWIADHAGLGGTRHIGKPKQPTLSICTLVNGEYEIQQLRGNQSIVSPTFPDLKLTAEQVLRAGRSN
;
A
#
# COMPACT_ATOMS: atom_id res chain seq x y z
N MET A 1 -27.22 59.80 -13.07
CA MET A 1 -26.78 59.16 -11.81
C MET A 1 -26.06 57.87 -12.15
N THR A 2 -24.77 57.90 -12.15
CA THR A 2 -23.92 56.74 -12.52
C THR A 2 -23.44 56.11 -11.22
N ILE A 3 -23.82 54.88 -10.95
CA ILE A 3 -23.39 54.11 -9.77
C ILE A 3 -22.11 53.37 -10.15
N THR A 4 -21.01 53.79 -9.58
CA THR A 4 -19.71 53.10 -9.70
C THR A 4 -19.66 51.99 -8.66
N ILE A 5 -19.66 50.74 -9.11
CA ILE A 5 -19.43 49.58 -8.25
C ILE A 5 -17.90 49.38 -8.17
N LEU A 6 -17.34 49.66 -7.01
CA LEU A 6 -15.96 49.32 -6.68
C LEU A 6 -15.94 47.80 -6.34
N SER A 7 -15.27 47.02 -7.20
CA SER A 7 -14.94 45.63 -6.92
C SER A 7 -13.68 45.57 -6.06
N GLU A 8 -13.84 45.38 -4.76
CA GLU A 8 -12.74 44.93 -3.88
C GLU A 8 -12.43 43.46 -4.17
N THR A 9 -11.37 43.23 -4.91
CA THR A 9 -10.75 41.92 -5.03
C THR A 9 -10.02 41.60 -3.71
N ALA A 10 -10.68 40.90 -2.79
CA ALA A 10 -10.03 40.31 -1.66
C ALA A 10 -8.97 39.30 -2.18
N LYS A 11 -7.70 39.62 -2.00
CA LYS A 11 -6.60 38.67 -2.15
C LYS A 11 -6.76 37.63 -1.06
N LEU A 12 -7.29 36.46 -1.40
CA LEU A 12 -7.20 35.27 -0.57
C LEU A 12 -5.72 34.96 -0.36
N ASN A 13 -5.27 35.13 0.86
CA ASN A 13 -3.98 34.63 1.33
C ASN A 13 -4.03 33.10 1.28
N ASN A 14 -3.56 32.50 0.18
CA ASN A 14 -3.27 31.08 0.08
C ASN A 14 -1.97 30.78 0.85
N GLN A 15 -1.97 30.92 2.15
CA GLN A 15 -1.03 30.19 2.98
C GLN A 15 -1.68 28.82 3.24
N PRO A 16 -0.97 27.71 2.96
CA PRO A 16 -1.45 26.40 3.37
C PRO A 16 -1.66 26.45 4.89
N ILE A 17 -2.90 26.16 5.32
CA ILE A 17 -3.19 25.94 6.74
C ILE A 17 -2.31 24.74 7.10
N GLN A 18 -1.23 24.95 7.83
CA GLN A 18 -0.46 23.86 8.43
C GLN A 18 -1.40 23.17 9.42
N GLN A 19 -2.07 22.14 8.96
CA GLN A 19 -2.82 21.27 9.86
C GLN A 19 -1.79 20.60 10.76
N LYS A 20 -2.01 20.70 12.07
CA LYS A 20 -1.19 19.97 13.05
C LYS A 20 -1.24 18.48 12.68
N PRO A 21 -0.08 17.79 12.64
CA PRO A 21 -0.07 16.35 12.40
C PRO A 21 -1.01 15.63 13.37
N LEU A 22 -1.80 14.70 12.86
CA LEU A 22 -2.72 13.92 13.69
C LEU A 22 -1.94 12.85 14.45
N SER A 23 -2.27 12.65 15.71
CA SER A 23 -1.90 11.43 16.41
C SER A 23 -2.65 10.23 15.82
N PHE A 24 -2.18 9.02 16.10
CA PHE A 24 -2.88 7.81 15.68
C PHE A 24 -4.31 7.73 16.25
N ASP A 25 -4.49 8.10 17.52
CA ASP A 25 -5.81 8.07 18.18
C ASP A 25 -6.77 9.09 17.54
N GLU A 26 -6.28 10.32 17.25
CA GLU A 26 -7.07 11.33 16.52
C GLU A 26 -7.44 10.84 15.09
N PHE A 27 -6.55 10.09 14.44
CA PHE A 27 -6.85 9.47 13.14
C PHE A 27 -7.91 8.38 13.27
N LEU A 28 -7.81 7.50 14.25
CA LEU A 28 -8.82 6.46 14.48
C LEU A 28 -10.20 7.05 14.77
N ASP A 29 -10.28 8.06 15.61
CA ASP A 29 -11.54 8.72 15.97
C ASP A 29 -12.24 9.35 14.74
N ARG A 30 -11.47 9.89 13.80
CA ARG A 30 -12.03 10.62 12.65
C ARG A 30 -12.19 9.75 11.41
N TYR A 31 -11.26 8.83 11.17
CA TYR A 31 -11.11 8.10 9.91
C TYR A 31 -11.05 6.57 10.09
N GLY A 32 -10.96 6.06 11.32
CA GLY A 32 -10.76 4.63 11.58
C GLY A 32 -11.85 3.72 10.99
N GLY A 33 -13.07 4.22 10.90
CA GLY A 33 -14.21 3.51 10.28
C GLY A 33 -14.26 3.56 8.75
N ASP A 34 -13.41 4.37 8.11
CA ASP A 34 -13.37 4.54 6.65
C ASP A 34 -12.07 3.98 6.07
N ASN A 35 -12.19 2.93 5.23
CA ASN A 35 -11.05 2.27 4.63
C ASN A 35 -10.33 3.09 3.56
N ARG A 36 -10.87 4.24 3.22
CA ARG A 36 -10.31 5.12 2.21
C ARG A 36 -9.11 5.92 2.68
N TYR A 37 -8.83 5.92 3.99
CA TYR A 37 -7.78 6.78 4.54
C TYR A 37 -6.66 5.98 5.19
N GLU A 38 -5.42 6.41 4.97
CA GLU A 38 -4.23 6.00 5.72
C GLU A 38 -3.55 7.21 6.36
N LEU A 39 -2.69 6.96 7.34
CA LEU A 39 -1.95 7.98 8.07
C LEU A 39 -0.45 7.77 7.83
N ILE A 40 0.26 8.81 7.40
CA ILE A 40 1.73 8.75 7.25
C ILE A 40 2.32 10.03 7.86
N ASP A 41 3.15 9.88 8.89
CA ASP A 41 3.78 10.97 9.64
C ASP A 41 2.78 12.03 10.16
N GLY A 42 1.56 11.60 10.48
CA GLY A 42 0.48 12.46 10.95
C GLY A 42 -0.30 13.18 9.84
N GLU A 43 0.00 12.93 8.58
CA GLU A 43 -0.77 13.39 7.42
C GLU A 43 -1.74 12.30 6.95
N VAL A 44 -2.98 12.70 6.64
CA VAL A 44 -4.02 11.80 6.15
C VAL A 44 -3.99 11.76 4.63
N PHE A 45 -3.87 10.56 4.09
CA PHE A 45 -3.91 10.31 2.65
C PHE A 45 -5.24 9.66 2.27
N ASP A 46 -5.86 10.18 1.21
CA ASP A 46 -7.03 9.60 0.58
C ASP A 46 -6.56 8.59 -0.46
N LEU A 47 -6.99 7.34 -0.28
CA LEU A 47 -6.60 6.20 -1.10
C LEU A 47 -7.64 5.87 -2.18
N GLU A 48 -8.65 6.73 -2.42
CA GLU A 48 -9.75 6.40 -3.34
C GLU A 48 -9.22 5.82 -4.65
N PRO A 49 -9.37 4.49 -4.88
CA PRO A 49 -8.75 3.81 -5.99
C PRO A 49 -9.49 4.06 -7.30
N THR A 50 -8.77 3.99 -8.41
CA THR A 50 -9.41 3.90 -9.73
C THR A 50 -9.87 2.47 -10.04
N GLY A 51 -10.78 2.29 -11.01
CA GLY A 51 -11.23 0.95 -11.42
C GLY A 51 -10.08 0.02 -11.83
N SER A 52 -9.09 0.54 -12.57
CA SER A 52 -7.91 -0.24 -12.98
C SER A 52 -7.01 -0.65 -11.80
N HIS A 53 -6.91 0.18 -10.78
CA HIS A 53 -6.22 -0.14 -9.54
C HIS A 53 -6.89 -1.32 -8.83
N GLU A 54 -8.23 -1.25 -8.66
CA GLU A 54 -9.03 -2.31 -8.06
C GLU A 54 -8.92 -3.64 -8.82
N GLU A 55 -8.89 -3.60 -10.16
CA GLU A 55 -8.73 -4.81 -10.99
C GLU A 55 -7.39 -5.49 -10.74
N VAL A 56 -6.29 -4.73 -10.59
CA VAL A 56 -4.96 -5.29 -10.28
C VAL A 56 -4.95 -5.87 -8.86
N ALA A 57 -5.45 -5.15 -7.87
CA ALA A 57 -5.52 -5.62 -6.48
C ALA A 57 -6.38 -6.90 -6.36
N ALA A 58 -7.53 -6.93 -7.00
CA ALA A 58 -8.42 -8.10 -7.04
C ALA A 58 -7.78 -9.31 -7.74
N PHE A 59 -7.06 -9.08 -8.86
CA PHE A 59 -6.32 -10.13 -9.54
C PHE A 59 -5.25 -10.76 -8.64
N ILE A 60 -4.41 -9.93 -8.01
CA ILE A 60 -3.36 -10.39 -7.09
C ILE A 60 -4.01 -11.16 -5.93
N THR A 61 -5.04 -10.59 -5.28
CA THR A 61 -5.78 -11.23 -4.19
C THR A 61 -6.26 -12.62 -4.59
N THR A 62 -6.88 -12.75 -5.76
CA THR A 62 -7.39 -14.03 -6.26
C THR A 62 -6.28 -15.06 -6.40
N LYS A 63 -5.13 -14.68 -6.97
CA LYS A 63 -4.00 -15.60 -7.16
C LYS A 63 -3.37 -16.01 -5.83
N ILE A 64 -3.23 -15.09 -4.90
CA ILE A 64 -2.70 -15.34 -3.56
C ILE A 64 -3.65 -16.24 -2.73
N CYS A 65 -4.97 -16.01 -2.78
CA CYS A 65 -5.94 -16.88 -2.10
C CYS A 65 -5.83 -18.34 -2.57
N VAL A 66 -5.68 -18.56 -3.88
CA VAL A 66 -5.47 -19.92 -4.41
C VAL A 66 -4.18 -20.55 -3.86
N GLN A 67 -3.09 -19.78 -3.76
CA GLN A 67 -1.84 -20.29 -3.18
C GLN A 67 -1.98 -20.63 -1.70
N ILE A 68 -2.63 -19.76 -0.93
CA ILE A 68 -2.88 -20.00 0.52
C ILE A 68 -3.65 -21.31 0.70
N ASP A 69 -4.69 -21.56 -0.11
CA ASP A 69 -5.50 -22.77 -0.06
C ASP A 69 -4.66 -24.02 -0.42
N LEU A 70 -3.86 -23.94 -1.47
CA LEU A 70 -2.98 -25.04 -1.90
C LEU A 70 -1.89 -25.39 -0.87
N ILE A 71 -1.31 -24.39 -0.22
CA ILE A 71 -0.27 -24.58 0.80
C ILE A 71 -0.88 -25.18 2.09
N GLY A 72 -2.16 -24.89 2.38
CA GLY A 72 -2.85 -25.35 3.57
C GLY A 72 -2.38 -24.72 4.88
N LEU A 73 -1.78 -23.53 4.81
CA LEU A 73 -1.34 -22.77 5.98
C LEU A 73 -2.50 -21.95 6.57
N PRO A 74 -2.46 -21.63 7.87
CA PRO A 74 -3.51 -20.85 8.53
C PRO A 74 -3.41 -19.36 8.19
N TRP A 75 -3.27 -19.04 6.91
CA TRP A 75 -3.17 -17.68 6.42
C TRP A 75 -4.48 -17.20 5.80
N PHE A 76 -4.64 -15.90 5.70
CA PHE A 76 -5.77 -15.29 4.99
C PHE A 76 -5.40 -13.91 4.45
N VAL A 77 -6.14 -13.44 3.46
CA VAL A 77 -5.98 -12.08 2.93
C VAL A 77 -6.84 -11.13 3.76
N LEU A 78 -6.21 -10.10 4.29
CA LEU A 78 -6.86 -9.02 5.02
C LEU A 78 -7.65 -8.15 4.04
N GLN A 79 -8.95 -7.99 4.27
CA GLN A 79 -9.82 -7.17 3.43
C GLN A 79 -9.87 -5.71 3.88
N ARG A 80 -9.82 -5.51 5.20
CA ARG A 80 -9.94 -4.19 5.82
C ARG A 80 -9.17 -4.24 7.13
N GLY A 81 -8.18 -3.42 7.26
CA GLY A 81 -7.41 -3.36 8.48
C GLY A 81 -6.29 -2.35 8.34
N LEU A 82 -5.72 -2.01 9.47
CA LEU A 82 -4.59 -1.10 9.56
C LEU A 82 -3.34 -1.86 9.95
N LEU A 83 -2.25 -1.56 9.29
CA LEU A 83 -0.91 -1.93 9.73
C LEU A 83 -0.33 -0.72 10.47
N ARG A 84 -0.21 -0.82 11.77
CA ARG A 84 0.36 0.22 12.63
C ARG A 84 1.70 -0.24 13.20
N PRO A 85 2.82 0.17 12.63
CA PRO A 85 4.12 -0.13 13.20
C PRO A 85 4.27 0.55 14.57
N GLU A 86 4.49 -0.20 15.65
CA GLU A 86 4.60 0.37 17.01
C GLU A 86 5.73 1.39 17.15
N ASN A 87 6.79 1.23 16.38
CA ASN A 87 8.00 2.04 16.45
C ASN A 87 8.03 3.21 15.44
N ILE A 88 7.00 3.40 14.63
CA ILE A 88 6.96 4.39 13.53
C ILE A 88 5.91 5.48 13.80
N GLY A 89 5.87 6.01 15.01
CA GLY A 89 5.17 7.24 15.34
C GLY A 89 3.71 7.33 14.87
N MET A 90 3.38 8.41 14.14
CA MET A 90 2.04 8.74 13.68
C MET A 90 1.79 8.17 12.27
N THR A 91 1.92 6.84 12.12
CA THR A 91 1.78 6.15 10.84
C THR A 91 0.91 4.91 10.97
N ALA A 92 0.00 4.71 10.03
CA ALA A 92 -0.83 3.51 9.91
C ALA A 92 -1.22 3.33 8.44
N PHE A 93 -0.83 2.21 7.85
CA PHE A 93 -1.04 1.89 6.44
C PHE A 93 -2.30 1.06 6.21
N ARG A 94 -2.89 1.20 5.03
CA ARG A 94 -3.94 0.31 4.50
C ARG A 94 -3.45 -0.30 3.19
N PRO A 95 -2.72 -1.41 3.23
CA PRO A 95 -2.23 -2.03 2.01
C PRO A 95 -3.38 -2.58 1.16
N ASP A 96 -3.20 -2.54 -0.16
CA ASP A 96 -4.18 -3.06 -1.11
C ASP A 96 -4.36 -4.58 -0.97
N VAL A 97 -3.27 -5.30 -0.69
CA VAL A 97 -3.30 -6.74 -0.38
C VAL A 97 -2.36 -7.03 0.77
N ALA A 98 -2.82 -7.69 1.81
CA ALA A 98 -1.96 -8.17 2.89
C ALA A 98 -2.35 -9.61 3.26
N VAL A 99 -1.35 -10.48 3.43
CA VAL A 99 -1.53 -11.85 3.90
C VAL A 99 -1.11 -11.97 5.34
N ILE A 100 -2.03 -12.46 6.16
CA ILE A 100 -1.90 -12.52 7.60
C ILE A 100 -1.85 -13.97 8.07
N ASP A 101 -0.95 -14.24 9.01
CA ASP A 101 -0.85 -15.52 9.70
C ASP A 101 -1.80 -15.55 10.90
N ARG A 102 -2.87 -16.31 10.78
CA ARG A 102 -3.89 -16.47 11.83
C ARG A 102 -3.30 -16.95 13.16
N SER A 103 -2.24 -17.75 13.13
CA SER A 103 -1.59 -18.28 14.33
C SER A 103 -0.92 -17.20 15.20
N GLN A 104 -0.62 -16.03 14.62
CA GLN A 104 0.02 -14.91 15.32
C GLN A 104 -0.99 -13.92 15.92
N LEU A 105 -2.25 -13.98 15.53
CA LEU A 105 -3.26 -12.97 15.89
C LEU A 105 -3.54 -12.88 17.39
N THR A 106 -3.29 -13.93 18.15
CA THR A 106 -3.42 -13.91 19.62
C THR A 106 -2.41 -12.97 20.30
N LYS A 107 -1.36 -12.54 19.58
CA LYS A 107 -0.35 -11.60 20.06
C LYS A 107 -0.70 -10.15 19.72
N GLU A 108 -1.65 -9.94 18.81
CA GLU A 108 -2.06 -8.61 18.34
C GLU A 108 -3.06 -7.98 19.31
N MET A 109 -2.64 -6.93 19.98
CA MET A 109 -3.42 -6.28 21.04
C MET A 109 -4.76 -5.71 20.55
N TYR A 110 -4.79 -5.16 19.33
CA TYR A 110 -5.95 -4.45 18.79
C TYR A 110 -6.78 -5.28 17.79
N TRP A 111 -6.36 -6.51 17.51
CA TRP A 111 -6.98 -7.31 16.45
C TRP A 111 -8.46 -7.63 16.68
N SER A 112 -8.81 -8.03 17.88
CA SER A 112 -10.17 -8.48 18.20
C SER A 112 -11.23 -7.38 18.11
N GLU A 113 -10.84 -6.12 18.35
CA GLU A 113 -11.77 -5.00 18.43
C GLU A 113 -11.72 -4.08 17.21
N GLN A 114 -10.55 -3.91 16.60
CA GLN A 114 -10.31 -2.86 15.61
C GLN A 114 -9.64 -3.33 14.31
N SER A 115 -9.33 -4.60 14.16
CA SER A 115 -8.60 -5.15 13.00
C SER A 115 -7.29 -4.40 12.70
N ILE A 116 -6.54 -4.06 13.75
CA ILE A 116 -5.25 -3.39 13.67
C ILE A 116 -4.15 -4.39 13.97
N LEU A 117 -3.13 -4.43 13.12
CA LEU A 117 -1.93 -5.25 13.26
C LEU A 117 -0.74 -4.35 13.60
N THR A 118 0.03 -4.75 14.59
CA THR A 118 1.20 -4.00 15.07
C THR A 118 2.50 -4.77 14.91
N LEU A 119 2.42 -6.09 14.75
CA LEU A 119 3.57 -6.98 14.71
C LEU A 119 3.82 -7.48 13.28
N GLY A 120 4.99 -7.19 12.73
CA GLY A 120 5.37 -7.70 11.41
C GLY A 120 5.38 -9.23 11.32
N SER A 121 5.58 -9.94 12.45
CA SER A 121 5.49 -11.41 12.50
C SER A 121 4.12 -11.97 12.11
N SER A 122 3.07 -11.17 12.25
CA SER A 122 1.70 -11.51 11.83
C SER A 122 1.49 -11.39 10.32
N ILE A 123 2.38 -10.69 9.62
CA ILE A 123 2.24 -10.33 8.20
C ILE A 123 3.23 -11.14 7.38
N LYS A 124 2.75 -11.84 6.35
CA LYS A 124 3.59 -12.70 5.49
C LYS A 124 3.88 -12.10 4.13
N PHE A 125 3.02 -11.20 3.68
CA PHE A 125 3.10 -10.63 2.34
C PHE A 125 2.27 -9.35 2.29
N VAL A 126 2.75 -8.36 1.55
CA VAL A 126 2.02 -7.11 1.27
C VAL A 126 2.17 -6.76 -0.20
N THR A 127 1.12 -6.18 -0.79
CA THR A 127 1.20 -5.52 -2.10
C THR A 127 0.56 -4.14 -2.02
N GLU A 128 1.20 -3.19 -2.70
CA GLU A 128 0.63 -1.89 -3.04
C GLU A 128 0.51 -1.77 -4.56
N VAL A 129 -0.64 -1.33 -5.02
CA VAL A 129 -0.87 -1.00 -6.43
C VAL A 129 -0.66 0.50 -6.59
N VAL A 130 0.30 0.87 -7.40
CA VAL A 130 0.76 2.27 -7.50
C VAL A 130 -0.31 3.19 -8.07
N SER A 131 -0.53 4.30 -7.37
CA SER A 131 -1.45 5.37 -7.72
C SER A 131 -0.75 6.73 -7.80
N GLY A 132 -1.50 7.83 -7.67
CA GLY A 132 -0.96 9.20 -7.69
C GLY A 132 0.11 9.47 -6.63
N ASN A 133 0.05 8.78 -5.49
CA ASN A 133 0.97 8.93 -4.36
C ASN A 133 2.15 7.94 -4.41
N TRP A 134 2.60 7.56 -5.62
CA TRP A 134 3.64 6.57 -5.88
C TRP A 134 4.92 6.74 -5.04
N GLN A 135 5.23 7.94 -4.58
CA GLN A 135 6.42 8.21 -3.76
C GLN A 135 6.39 7.43 -2.45
N ASN A 136 5.21 7.30 -1.83
CA ASN A 136 5.05 6.55 -0.59
C ASN A 136 5.35 5.06 -0.82
N ASP A 137 4.85 4.49 -1.93
CA ASP A 137 5.02 3.06 -2.23
C ASP A 137 6.48 2.70 -2.51
N TYR A 138 7.25 3.60 -3.16
CA TYR A 138 8.63 3.36 -3.57
C TYR A 138 9.69 3.83 -2.56
N SER A 139 9.32 4.54 -1.50
CA SER A 139 10.27 4.99 -0.48
C SER A 139 9.77 4.71 0.93
N ARG A 140 8.76 5.42 1.42
CA ARG A 140 8.32 5.35 2.81
C ARG A 140 7.87 3.93 3.19
N LYS A 141 6.97 3.32 2.41
CA LYS A 141 6.48 1.96 2.69
C LYS A 141 7.57 0.90 2.53
N VAL A 142 8.54 1.10 1.62
CA VAL A 142 9.72 0.21 1.50
C VAL A 142 10.50 0.17 2.81
N GLU A 143 10.78 1.34 3.41
CA GLU A 143 11.52 1.43 4.67
C GLU A 143 10.70 0.87 5.83
N ASP A 144 9.46 1.30 5.97
CA ASP A 144 8.61 0.96 7.11
C ASP A 144 8.23 -0.53 7.12
N TYR A 145 7.96 -1.13 5.96
CA TYR A 145 7.68 -2.56 5.86
C TYR A 145 8.93 -3.42 6.13
N ALA A 146 10.12 -2.93 5.75
CA ALA A 146 11.37 -3.59 6.12
C ALA A 146 11.62 -3.54 7.63
N VAL A 147 11.39 -2.38 8.27
CA VAL A 147 11.50 -2.21 9.73
C VAL A 147 10.50 -3.10 10.48
N LEU A 148 9.28 -3.25 9.96
CA LEU A 148 8.29 -4.20 10.48
C LEU A 148 8.73 -5.66 10.34
N GLY A 149 9.67 -5.96 9.45
CA GLY A 149 10.12 -7.30 9.17
C GLY A 149 9.17 -8.10 8.27
N ILE A 150 8.41 -7.42 7.39
CA ILE A 150 7.53 -8.07 6.42
C ILE A 150 8.40 -8.79 5.38
N PRO A 151 8.29 -10.12 5.21
CA PRO A 151 9.26 -10.89 4.44
C PRO A 151 9.21 -10.60 2.92
N GLU A 152 8.04 -10.24 2.40
CA GLU A 152 7.88 -9.96 0.97
C GLU A 152 6.89 -8.81 0.73
N TYR A 153 7.30 -7.84 -0.08
CA TYR A 153 6.50 -6.68 -0.47
C TYR A 153 6.53 -6.49 -1.99
N TRP A 154 5.36 -6.34 -2.61
CA TRP A 154 5.24 -6.09 -4.04
C TRP A 154 4.76 -4.66 -4.31
N ILE A 155 5.37 -4.02 -5.31
CA ILE A 155 4.94 -2.73 -5.84
C ILE A 155 4.47 -2.95 -7.28
N ALA A 156 3.14 -2.91 -7.48
CA ALA A 156 2.52 -3.17 -8.78
C ALA A 156 2.22 -1.85 -9.53
N ASP A 157 3.20 -1.34 -10.26
CA ASP A 157 3.04 -0.12 -11.07
C ASP A 157 2.54 -0.45 -12.48
N HIS A 158 1.24 -0.72 -12.58
CA HIS A 158 0.57 -1.11 -13.82
C HIS A 158 0.48 0.01 -14.85
N ALA A 159 0.53 1.27 -14.41
CA ALA A 159 0.43 2.46 -15.26
C ALA A 159 1.79 3.14 -15.55
N GLY A 160 2.88 2.69 -14.93
CA GLY A 160 4.20 3.31 -15.09
C GLY A 160 4.30 4.70 -14.48
N LEU A 161 3.67 4.92 -13.32
CA LEU A 161 3.61 6.22 -12.63
C LEU A 161 4.89 6.53 -11.86
N GLY A 162 5.58 5.53 -11.38
CA GLY A 162 6.77 5.64 -10.55
C GLY A 162 7.84 6.57 -11.14
N GLY A 163 8.71 7.09 -10.30
CA GLY A 163 9.83 7.91 -10.75
C GLY A 163 10.81 7.11 -11.62
N THR A 164 11.46 7.77 -12.58
CA THR A 164 12.43 7.13 -13.49
C THR A 164 13.56 6.41 -12.75
N ARG A 165 13.87 6.82 -11.54
CA ARG A 165 14.81 6.14 -10.65
C ARG A 165 14.35 4.73 -10.30
N HIS A 166 13.03 4.52 -10.16
CA HIS A 166 12.44 3.26 -9.71
C HIS A 166 11.98 2.37 -10.86
N ILE A 167 11.53 2.95 -11.98
CA ILE A 167 10.99 2.17 -13.11
C ILE A 167 11.72 2.37 -14.42
N GLY A 168 12.86 3.07 -14.40
CA GLY A 168 13.72 3.28 -15.57
C GLY A 168 13.24 4.40 -16.52
N LYS A 169 13.99 4.58 -17.62
CA LYS A 169 13.69 5.54 -18.67
C LYS A 169 13.80 4.84 -20.04
N PRO A 170 12.76 4.85 -20.89
CA PRO A 170 11.44 5.44 -20.65
C PRO A 170 10.69 4.76 -19.50
N LYS A 171 9.77 5.48 -18.86
CA LYS A 171 8.86 4.92 -17.86
C LYS A 171 8.00 3.86 -18.51
N GLN A 172 7.80 2.74 -17.81
CA GLN A 172 6.96 1.65 -18.27
C GLN A 172 6.39 0.87 -17.09
N PRO A 173 5.26 0.16 -17.28
CA PRO A 173 4.71 -0.70 -16.25
C PRO A 173 5.76 -1.65 -15.69
N THR A 174 5.86 -1.70 -14.36
CA THR A 174 6.90 -2.45 -13.65
C THR A 174 6.32 -3.09 -12.39
N LEU A 175 6.60 -4.35 -12.18
CA LEU A 175 6.34 -5.05 -10.92
C LEU A 175 7.66 -5.15 -10.16
N SER A 176 7.75 -4.56 -8.98
CA SER A 176 8.91 -4.68 -8.10
C SER A 176 8.62 -5.70 -7.01
N ILE A 177 9.47 -6.71 -6.90
CA ILE A 177 9.42 -7.72 -5.83
C ILE A 177 10.52 -7.34 -4.84
N CYS A 178 10.12 -6.99 -3.63
CA CYS A 178 11.01 -6.63 -2.53
C CYS A 178 11.06 -7.81 -1.57
N THR A 179 12.21 -8.45 -1.44
CA THR A 179 12.44 -9.57 -0.52
C THR A 179 13.31 -9.11 0.64
N LEU A 180 12.87 -9.35 1.87
CA LEU A 180 13.58 -8.92 3.06
C LEU A 180 14.80 -9.81 3.31
N VAL A 181 16.00 -9.22 3.27
CA VAL A 181 17.27 -9.87 3.53
C VAL A 181 18.07 -9.04 4.53
N ASN A 182 18.42 -9.62 5.67
CA ASN A 182 19.20 -8.93 6.73
C ASN A 182 18.61 -7.58 7.19
N GLY A 183 17.27 -7.42 7.15
CA GLY A 183 16.59 -6.20 7.59
C GLY A 183 16.41 -5.14 6.52
N GLU A 184 16.84 -5.38 5.29
CA GLU A 184 16.66 -4.49 4.14
C GLU A 184 16.01 -5.23 2.97
N TYR A 185 15.31 -4.52 2.08
CA TYR A 185 14.73 -5.13 0.91
C TYR A 185 15.72 -5.20 -0.26
N GLU A 186 15.95 -6.41 -0.75
CA GLU A 186 16.50 -6.65 -2.10
C GLU A 186 15.34 -6.51 -3.10
N ILE A 187 15.50 -5.60 -4.08
CA ILE A 187 14.42 -5.26 -5.00
C ILE A 187 14.73 -5.80 -6.40
N GLN A 188 13.86 -6.68 -6.88
CA GLN A 188 13.90 -7.19 -8.25
C GLN A 188 12.77 -6.54 -9.07
N GLN A 189 13.12 -5.89 -10.18
CA GLN A 189 12.16 -5.30 -11.11
C GLN A 189 11.84 -6.28 -12.23
N LEU A 190 10.55 -6.54 -12.46
CA LEU A 190 10.05 -7.47 -13.46
C LEU A 190 9.13 -6.76 -14.45
N ARG A 191 9.21 -7.17 -15.72
CA ARG A 191 8.40 -6.60 -16.82
C ARG A 191 8.06 -7.68 -17.84
N GLY A 192 6.99 -7.43 -18.59
CA GLY A 192 6.56 -8.37 -19.65
C GLY A 192 6.42 -9.78 -19.11
N ASN A 193 6.86 -10.76 -19.89
CA ASN A 193 6.72 -12.18 -19.56
C ASN A 193 7.75 -12.73 -18.56
N GLN A 194 8.48 -11.86 -17.84
CA GLN A 194 9.37 -12.31 -16.77
C GLN A 194 8.56 -12.98 -15.66
N SER A 195 8.98 -14.19 -15.29
CA SER A 195 8.34 -14.97 -14.23
C SER A 195 8.60 -14.35 -12.87
N ILE A 196 7.57 -14.35 -12.03
CA ILE A 196 7.66 -13.95 -10.64
C ILE A 196 8.23 -15.12 -9.84
N VAL A 197 9.24 -14.83 -9.02
CA VAL A 197 9.76 -15.75 -8.01
C VAL A 197 9.41 -15.17 -6.66
N SER A 198 8.46 -15.80 -5.96
CA SER A 198 8.00 -15.36 -4.64
C SER A 198 8.54 -16.29 -3.58
N PRO A 199 9.33 -15.79 -2.62
CA PRO A 199 9.77 -16.61 -1.47
C PRO A 199 8.60 -17.07 -0.60
N THR A 200 7.55 -16.25 -0.48
CA THR A 200 6.36 -16.57 0.32
C THR A 200 5.46 -17.60 -0.36
N PHE A 201 5.41 -17.57 -1.71
CA PHE A 201 4.58 -18.45 -2.53
C PHE A 201 5.42 -19.12 -3.63
N PRO A 202 6.28 -20.10 -3.29
CA PRO A 202 7.25 -20.66 -4.24
C PRO A 202 6.62 -21.39 -5.44
N ASP A 203 5.38 -21.86 -5.30
CA ASP A 203 4.63 -22.54 -6.37
C ASP A 203 3.79 -21.57 -7.23
N LEU A 204 3.87 -20.27 -6.96
CA LEU A 204 3.13 -19.26 -7.71
C LEU A 204 3.67 -19.15 -9.14
N LYS A 205 2.80 -19.47 -10.12
CA LYS A 205 3.15 -19.43 -11.55
C LYS A 205 2.48 -18.22 -12.20
N LEU A 206 3.10 -17.05 -12.04
CA LEU A 206 2.70 -15.80 -12.63
C LEU A 206 3.86 -15.10 -13.34
N THR A 207 3.52 -14.28 -14.33
CA THR A 207 4.45 -13.33 -14.94
C THR A 207 4.08 -11.89 -14.55
N ALA A 208 5.04 -10.98 -14.64
CA ALA A 208 4.78 -9.55 -14.42
C ALA A 208 3.69 -9.03 -15.36
N GLU A 209 3.68 -9.47 -16.62
CA GLU A 209 2.66 -9.09 -17.61
C GLU A 209 1.24 -9.44 -17.16
N GLN A 210 1.05 -10.63 -16.60
CA GLN A 210 -0.28 -11.05 -16.13
C GLN A 210 -0.81 -10.16 -15.00
N VAL A 211 0.06 -9.73 -14.08
CA VAL A 211 -0.29 -8.81 -13.01
C VAL A 211 -0.58 -7.42 -13.56
N LEU A 212 0.38 -6.87 -14.33
CA LEU A 212 0.31 -5.48 -14.80
C LEU A 212 -0.79 -5.23 -15.84
N ARG A 213 -1.22 -6.27 -16.57
CA ARG A 213 -2.34 -6.19 -17.52
C ARG A 213 -3.71 -6.29 -16.86
N ALA A 214 -3.81 -6.79 -15.64
CA ALA A 214 -5.10 -6.97 -14.99
C ALA A 214 -5.89 -5.64 -14.86
N GLY A 215 -5.22 -4.49 -14.78
CA GLY A 215 -5.85 -3.17 -14.76
C GLY A 215 -5.96 -2.47 -16.12
N ARG A 216 -5.79 -3.20 -17.24
CA ARG A 216 -5.95 -2.63 -18.58
C ARG A 216 -7.27 -3.09 -19.17
N SER A 217 -8.18 -2.14 -19.40
CA SER A 217 -9.36 -2.38 -20.25
C SER A 217 -8.88 -2.85 -21.63
N ASN A 218 -9.44 -3.94 -22.11
CA ASN A 218 -9.21 -4.45 -23.48
C ASN A 218 -9.74 -3.47 -24.53
#